data_2ac8a6250f15f437da98d6b43328b83b
#
_entry.id   2ac8a6250f15f437da98d6b43328b83b
#
_cell.length_a   1.000
_cell.length_b   1.000
_cell.length_c   1.000
_cell.angle_alpha   90.00
_cell.angle_beta   90.00
_cell.angle_gamma   90.00
#
_symmetry.space_group_name_H-M   'P 1'
#
loop_
_entity.id
_entity.type
_entity.pdbx_description
1 polymer ?
#
loop_
_entity_poly.entity_id
_entity_poly.type
_entity_poly.pdbx_seq_one_letter_code
_entity_poly.pdbx_strand_id
1 'polypeptide(L)'
;MVRSPLVAIVALVTVWFIATFLVFPNANLLIGTFFPEGQLSFRALEKLVSSERAMNSLWHSFLLAGTLAITVNVVGIFIVLVTDYFVIRGARLLWLGYATTLIYGGIVLAAGYNFIYGRYGFVTNAVGNWFPEIDRDWFSGYFAVVVVMTLATTTNHMLFLGSSLAKIDYQTIEAARNMGAGTLRILWRIVLPALRPMIFAVTVLTFLTGLGALTAPLVLGGTDFQTIAPMILTFSKSSGSRDLAALLAVVLGLATIVLLAAMNRVEKTGLYFSVAKVATPLTKQKIPNRFANAVVHVVAYALFVVYAAPVVLIVLFSFLDSSAVLQGAITWDAFTFDNYGTVLGTPAVLRPFVVSVVYSALASAIVVVGMLFVARVLQKYRNPVTSLIEYLLHIPWILPTILIALALVMTFDRPQPLVGGQVLTGTTSILLIAYIIVKIPFTLRLLKAAFASVPESLEDAARILGAGPLFTLRKVLFPLVVPTAAAIMALNFNSLLDDYDAAVFLYHPLYQPLGIAIKVSTEGQNNLDSMSITFVYTVLLMLIMGFAMYLVYGRGRVSGRRS
;
A
#
# COMPACT_ATOMS: atom_id res chain seq x y z
N MET A 1 -35.92 -0.03 -12.44
CA MET A 1 -34.87 0.54 -11.58
C MET A 1 -35.30 1.77 -10.78
N VAL A 2 -36.25 2.58 -11.23
CA VAL A 2 -36.52 3.94 -10.70
C VAL A 2 -37.74 4.03 -9.76
N ARG A 3 -38.17 2.93 -9.13
CA ARG A 3 -39.31 3.00 -8.18
C ARG A 3 -38.94 3.52 -6.77
N SER A 4 -37.67 3.66 -6.45
CA SER A 4 -37.22 4.25 -5.18
C SER A 4 -36.39 5.50 -5.47
N PRO A 5 -36.78 6.69 -4.99
CA PRO A 5 -36.05 7.93 -5.22
C PRO A 5 -34.61 7.86 -4.69
N LEU A 6 -34.38 7.13 -3.60
CA LEU A 6 -33.04 6.92 -3.05
C LEU A 6 -32.12 6.19 -4.04
N VAL A 7 -32.60 5.13 -4.70
CA VAL A 7 -31.80 4.38 -5.69
C VAL A 7 -31.47 5.26 -6.90
N ALA A 8 -32.43 6.11 -7.33
CA ALA A 8 -32.22 7.04 -8.43
C ALA A 8 -31.14 8.08 -8.07
N ILE A 9 -31.19 8.67 -6.88
CA ILE A 9 -30.22 9.65 -6.41
C ILE A 9 -28.82 9.00 -6.30
N VAL A 10 -28.70 7.83 -5.67
CA VAL A 10 -27.42 7.11 -5.53
C VAL A 10 -26.84 6.80 -6.92
N ALA A 11 -27.67 6.32 -7.85
CA ALA A 11 -27.22 6.03 -9.21
C ALA A 11 -26.76 7.31 -9.94
N LEU A 12 -27.51 8.40 -9.85
CA LEU A 12 -27.17 9.68 -10.49
C LEU A 12 -25.87 10.25 -9.95
N VAL A 13 -25.71 10.30 -8.61
CA VAL A 13 -24.48 10.79 -7.97
C VAL A 13 -23.29 9.91 -8.34
N THR A 14 -23.47 8.59 -8.34
CA THR A 14 -22.41 7.65 -8.71
C THR A 14 -22.00 7.81 -10.17
N VAL A 15 -22.95 7.93 -11.09
CA VAL A 15 -22.66 8.12 -12.52
C VAL A 15 -21.98 9.47 -12.75
N TRP A 16 -22.46 10.54 -12.12
CA TRP A 16 -21.81 11.86 -12.19
C TRP A 16 -20.38 11.80 -11.66
N PHE A 17 -20.15 11.18 -10.50
CA PHE A 17 -18.83 11.04 -9.91
C PHE A 17 -17.87 10.26 -10.83
N ILE A 18 -18.33 9.12 -11.37
CA ILE A 18 -17.55 8.30 -12.31
C ILE A 18 -17.22 9.12 -13.57
N ALA A 19 -18.21 9.78 -14.17
CA ALA A 19 -18.00 10.56 -15.39
C ALA A 19 -17.01 11.69 -15.17
N THR A 20 -17.18 12.45 -14.07
CA THR A 20 -16.42 13.66 -13.79
C THR A 20 -14.99 13.37 -13.31
N PHE A 21 -14.80 12.42 -12.40
CA PHE A 21 -13.52 12.24 -11.70
C PHE A 21 -12.75 10.98 -12.12
N LEU A 22 -13.41 10.07 -12.81
CA LEU A 22 -12.75 8.82 -13.22
C LEU A 22 -12.57 8.74 -14.74
N VAL A 23 -13.64 8.89 -15.51
CA VAL A 23 -13.58 8.72 -16.97
C VAL A 23 -12.99 9.95 -17.64
N PHE A 24 -13.54 11.14 -17.35
CA PHE A 24 -13.15 12.38 -18.02
C PHE A 24 -11.66 12.73 -17.83
N PRO A 25 -11.06 12.69 -16.62
CA PRO A 25 -9.64 13.00 -16.46
C PRO A 25 -8.71 12.03 -17.20
N ASN A 26 -9.00 10.74 -17.13
CA ASN A 26 -8.17 9.74 -17.83
C ASN A 26 -8.33 9.83 -19.35
N ALA A 27 -9.54 10.10 -19.85
CA ALA A 27 -9.77 10.35 -21.27
C ALA A 27 -9.09 11.64 -21.74
N ASN A 28 -9.19 12.72 -20.95
CA ASN A 28 -8.54 13.99 -21.26
C ASN A 28 -7.02 13.89 -21.32
N LEU A 29 -6.42 13.12 -20.38
CA LEU A 29 -4.98 12.85 -20.39
C LEU A 29 -4.58 12.10 -21.67
N LEU A 30 -5.32 11.06 -22.07
CA LEU A 30 -5.04 10.30 -23.28
C LEU A 30 -5.22 11.17 -24.54
N ILE A 31 -6.32 11.91 -24.62
CA ILE A 31 -6.60 12.81 -25.75
C ILE A 31 -5.53 13.89 -25.83
N GLY A 32 -5.18 14.55 -24.73
CA GLY A 32 -4.16 15.58 -24.70
C GLY A 32 -2.76 15.08 -25.08
N THR A 33 -2.47 13.78 -24.81
CA THR A 33 -1.17 13.17 -25.14
C THR A 33 -1.07 12.79 -26.61
N PHE A 34 -2.12 12.18 -27.18
CA PHE A 34 -2.07 11.61 -28.54
C PHE A 34 -2.77 12.47 -29.61
N PHE A 35 -3.67 13.36 -29.20
CA PHE A 35 -4.42 14.25 -30.11
C PHE A 35 -4.28 15.74 -29.72
N PRO A 36 -3.06 16.27 -29.56
CA PRO A 36 -2.89 17.70 -29.35
C PRO A 36 -3.49 18.46 -30.56
N GLU A 37 -4.29 19.47 -30.27
CA GLU A 37 -4.97 20.28 -31.30
C GLU A 37 -5.92 19.48 -32.23
N GLY A 38 -6.37 18.29 -31.77
CA GLY A 38 -7.31 17.44 -32.52
C GLY A 38 -6.69 16.59 -33.63
N GLN A 39 -5.37 16.58 -33.78
CA GLN A 39 -4.65 15.75 -34.75
C GLN A 39 -3.83 14.69 -34.04
N LEU A 40 -3.81 13.47 -34.59
CA LEU A 40 -2.98 12.39 -34.08
C LEU A 40 -1.50 12.77 -34.18
N SER A 41 -0.81 12.82 -33.03
CA SER A 41 0.60 13.19 -32.93
C SER A 41 1.40 12.18 -32.13
N PHE A 42 2.52 11.76 -32.68
CA PHE A 42 3.49 10.92 -31.99
C PHE A 42 4.69 11.71 -31.41
N ARG A 43 4.57 13.05 -31.38
CA ARG A 43 5.63 13.94 -30.87
C ARG A 43 6.06 13.60 -29.45
N ALA A 44 5.11 13.23 -28.58
CA ALA A 44 5.43 12.79 -27.22
C ALA A 44 6.27 11.50 -27.21
N LEU A 45 5.98 10.56 -28.15
CA LEU A 45 6.76 9.33 -28.32
C LEU A 45 8.18 9.60 -28.84
N GLU A 46 8.33 10.50 -29.81
CA GLU A 46 9.64 10.94 -30.29
C GLU A 46 10.48 11.56 -29.19
N LYS A 47 9.88 12.46 -28.39
CA LYS A 47 10.52 13.04 -27.21
C LYS A 47 10.90 11.98 -26.18
N LEU A 48 10.06 10.96 -25.96
CA LEU A 48 10.35 9.87 -25.02
C LEU A 48 11.59 9.08 -25.46
N VAL A 49 11.64 8.66 -26.73
CA VAL A 49 12.74 7.87 -27.28
C VAL A 49 14.05 8.69 -27.33
N SER A 50 13.97 10.00 -27.58
CA SER A 50 15.14 10.89 -27.61
C SER A 50 15.60 11.34 -26.22
N SER A 51 14.79 11.14 -25.17
CA SER A 51 15.14 11.49 -23.80
C SER A 51 15.83 10.34 -23.08
N GLU A 52 17.15 10.43 -22.92
CA GLU A 52 17.95 9.44 -22.18
C GLU A 52 17.41 9.24 -20.75
N ARG A 53 17.04 10.31 -20.06
CA ARG A 53 16.48 10.25 -18.71
C ARG A 53 15.17 9.46 -18.66
N ALA A 54 14.29 9.67 -19.64
CA ALA A 54 13.02 8.96 -19.70
C ALA A 54 13.23 7.47 -20.02
N MET A 55 14.11 7.15 -20.97
CA MET A 55 14.45 5.76 -21.31
C MET A 55 15.14 5.02 -20.17
N ASN A 56 16.09 5.67 -19.48
CA ASN A 56 16.73 5.09 -18.31
C ASN A 56 15.72 4.84 -17.18
N SER A 57 14.74 5.72 -16.97
CA SER A 57 13.71 5.52 -15.96
C SER A 57 12.81 4.31 -16.25
N LEU A 58 12.49 4.06 -17.52
CA LEU A 58 11.79 2.85 -17.96
C LEU A 58 12.61 1.60 -17.61
N TRP A 59 13.89 1.58 -18.03
CA TRP A 59 14.79 0.47 -17.74
C TRP A 59 14.92 0.22 -16.23
N HIS A 60 15.17 1.27 -15.45
CA HIS A 60 15.31 1.17 -14.00
C HIS A 60 14.04 0.62 -13.32
N SER A 61 12.86 1.00 -13.80
CA SER A 61 11.60 0.47 -13.25
C SER A 61 11.41 -1.00 -13.53
N PHE A 62 11.69 -1.46 -14.75
CA PHE A 62 11.61 -2.89 -15.09
C PHE A 62 12.68 -3.71 -14.36
N LEU A 63 13.90 -3.19 -14.27
CA LEU A 63 14.98 -3.79 -13.50
C LEU A 63 14.60 -3.94 -12.02
N LEU A 64 14.09 -2.88 -11.41
CA LEU A 64 13.63 -2.88 -10.02
C LEU A 64 12.50 -3.90 -9.83
N ALA A 65 11.48 -3.86 -10.68
CA ALA A 65 10.34 -4.78 -10.60
C ALA A 65 10.77 -6.25 -10.71
N GLY A 66 11.67 -6.55 -11.66
CA GLY A 66 12.23 -7.90 -11.83
C GLY A 66 13.07 -8.35 -10.63
N THR A 67 13.90 -7.47 -10.10
CA THR A 67 14.71 -7.78 -8.90
C THR A 67 13.84 -7.99 -7.66
N LEU A 68 12.83 -7.13 -7.45
CA LEU A 68 11.89 -7.29 -6.34
C LEU A 68 11.07 -8.58 -6.47
N ALA A 69 10.68 -8.98 -7.68
CA ALA A 69 10.01 -10.26 -7.92
C ALA A 69 10.84 -11.46 -7.42
N ILE A 70 12.16 -11.35 -7.41
CA ILE A 70 13.07 -12.38 -6.88
C ILE A 70 13.30 -12.20 -5.38
N THR A 71 13.79 -11.02 -4.97
CA THR A 71 14.24 -10.78 -3.58
C THR A 71 13.09 -10.88 -2.58
N VAL A 72 11.93 -10.32 -2.90
CA VAL A 72 10.75 -10.37 -2.02
C VAL A 72 10.19 -11.80 -1.91
N ASN A 73 10.22 -12.60 -2.99
CA ASN A 73 9.83 -14.01 -2.90
C ASN A 73 10.80 -14.81 -2.02
N VAL A 74 12.10 -14.62 -2.19
CA VAL A 74 13.10 -15.33 -1.37
C VAL A 74 12.92 -15.00 0.11
N VAL A 75 12.88 -13.72 0.44
CA VAL A 75 12.74 -13.27 1.83
C VAL A 75 11.34 -13.59 2.39
N GLY A 76 10.29 -13.32 1.63
CA GLY A 76 8.91 -13.50 2.06
C GLY A 76 8.52 -14.97 2.27
N ILE A 77 8.93 -15.87 1.37
CA ILE A 77 8.74 -17.32 1.56
C ILE A 77 9.51 -17.78 2.79
N PHE A 78 10.75 -17.33 2.97
CA PHE A 78 11.54 -17.66 4.16
C PHE A 78 10.83 -17.21 5.45
N ILE A 79 10.35 -15.98 5.52
CA ILE A 79 9.59 -15.45 6.66
C ILE A 79 8.38 -16.33 6.96
N VAL A 80 7.56 -16.66 5.97
CA VAL A 80 6.35 -17.50 6.15
C VAL A 80 6.72 -18.89 6.64
N LEU A 81 7.78 -19.49 6.08
CA LEU A 81 8.23 -20.81 6.53
C LEU A 81 8.73 -20.80 7.99
N VAL A 82 9.44 -19.76 8.39
CA VAL A 82 9.97 -19.61 9.76
C VAL A 82 8.86 -19.31 10.76
N THR A 83 7.87 -18.51 10.38
CA THR A 83 6.80 -18.11 11.31
C THR A 83 5.67 -19.13 11.40
N ASP A 84 5.29 -19.76 10.29
CA ASP A 84 4.06 -20.56 10.21
C ASP A 84 4.28 -22.04 9.91
N TYR A 85 5.38 -22.43 9.26
CA TYR A 85 5.62 -23.82 8.87
C TYR A 85 6.57 -24.56 9.80
N PHE A 86 7.73 -23.97 10.16
CA PHE A 86 8.72 -24.62 11.02
C PHE A 86 8.51 -24.34 12.50
N VAL A 87 8.98 -25.28 13.34
CA VAL A 87 9.08 -25.08 14.79
C VAL A 87 10.33 -24.27 15.08
N ILE A 88 10.17 -22.95 15.20
CA ILE A 88 11.24 -22.01 15.54
C ILE A 88 10.97 -21.40 16.91
N ARG A 89 12.00 -21.36 17.77
CA ARG A 89 11.90 -20.71 19.08
C ARG A 89 11.59 -19.21 18.86
N GLY A 90 10.61 -18.68 19.59
CA GLY A 90 10.25 -17.27 19.47
C GLY A 90 9.55 -16.88 18.16
N ALA A 91 8.99 -17.80 17.39
CA ALA A 91 8.33 -17.53 16.12
C ALA A 91 7.27 -16.41 16.20
N ARG A 92 6.58 -16.26 17.36
CA ARG A 92 5.63 -15.16 17.58
C ARG A 92 6.33 -13.80 17.66
N LEU A 93 7.50 -13.73 18.32
CA LEU A 93 8.32 -12.51 18.39
C LEU A 93 8.86 -12.16 17.00
N LEU A 94 9.37 -13.17 16.27
CA LEU A 94 9.84 -12.99 14.89
C LEU A 94 8.72 -12.44 13.99
N TRP A 95 7.51 -13.01 14.09
CA TRP A 95 6.34 -12.53 13.35
C TRP A 95 6.03 -11.06 13.67
N LEU A 96 6.06 -10.66 14.95
CA LEU A 96 5.85 -9.27 15.36
C LEU A 96 6.90 -8.33 14.76
N GLY A 97 8.17 -8.72 14.78
CA GLY A 97 9.23 -7.90 14.19
C GLY A 97 9.09 -7.77 12.67
N TYR A 98 8.79 -8.84 11.95
CA TYR A 98 8.57 -8.77 10.51
C TYR A 98 7.28 -8.01 10.15
N ALA A 99 6.26 -8.05 11.01
CA ALA A 99 5.01 -7.33 10.84
C ALA A 99 5.10 -5.82 11.13
N THR A 100 6.25 -5.31 11.56
CA THR A 100 6.44 -3.86 11.79
C THR A 100 6.11 -3.05 10.54
N THR A 101 6.44 -3.55 9.35
CA THR A 101 6.11 -2.91 8.06
C THR A 101 4.62 -2.80 7.75
N LEU A 102 3.73 -3.44 8.55
CA LEU A 102 2.28 -3.21 8.54
C LEU A 102 1.88 -1.92 9.26
N ILE A 103 2.73 -1.45 10.17
CA ILE A 103 2.43 -0.31 11.05
C ILE A 103 3.06 0.97 10.50
N TYR A 104 4.17 0.85 9.79
CA TYR A 104 4.79 1.97 9.09
C TYR A 104 5.22 1.52 7.70
N GLY A 105 4.93 2.33 6.71
CA GLY A 105 5.21 2.02 5.31
C GLY A 105 5.51 3.28 4.50
N GLY A 106 5.46 3.17 3.18
CA GLY A 106 5.56 4.32 2.28
C GLY A 106 6.77 5.22 2.54
N ILE A 107 6.48 6.51 2.65
CA ILE A 107 7.51 7.55 2.86
C ILE A 107 8.17 7.45 4.23
N VAL A 108 7.42 7.04 5.25
CA VAL A 108 7.92 6.91 6.63
C VAL A 108 9.00 5.85 6.73
N LEU A 109 8.78 4.71 6.07
CA LEU A 109 9.76 3.63 6.02
C LEU A 109 11.02 4.05 5.25
N ALA A 110 10.86 4.63 4.05
CA ALA A 110 12.00 5.07 3.25
C ALA A 110 12.82 6.16 3.95
N ALA A 111 12.16 7.14 4.58
CA ALA A 111 12.80 8.18 5.37
C ALA A 111 13.51 7.61 6.61
N GLY A 112 12.87 6.67 7.32
CA GLY A 112 13.47 6.00 8.48
C GLY A 112 14.78 5.30 8.14
N TYR A 113 14.81 4.53 7.04
CA TYR A 113 16.05 3.91 6.57
C TYR A 113 17.09 4.93 6.13
N ASN A 114 16.68 6.02 5.46
CA ASN A 114 17.58 7.09 5.06
C ASN A 114 18.20 7.80 6.27
N PHE A 115 17.44 8.08 7.33
CA PHE A 115 17.95 8.68 8.57
C PHE A 115 18.86 7.76 9.37
N ILE A 116 18.75 6.44 9.19
CA ILE A 116 19.58 5.48 9.90
C ILE A 116 20.84 5.13 9.09
N TYR A 117 20.70 4.84 7.81
CA TYR A 117 21.76 4.29 6.97
C TYR A 117 22.22 5.22 5.84
N GLY A 118 21.50 6.30 5.53
CA GLY A 118 21.85 7.26 4.49
C GLY A 118 23.13 8.04 4.81
N ARG A 119 23.51 8.95 3.92
CA ARG A 119 24.77 9.72 3.98
C ARG A 119 25.06 10.39 5.33
N TYR A 120 24.02 10.94 5.95
CA TYR A 120 24.09 11.59 7.27
C TYR A 120 23.39 10.76 8.35
N GLY A 121 23.14 9.48 8.06
CA GLY A 121 22.43 8.59 8.96
C GLY A 121 23.27 8.22 10.19
N PHE A 122 22.56 7.85 11.26
CA PHE A 122 23.18 7.48 12.54
C PHE A 122 24.24 6.39 12.39
N VAL A 123 23.92 5.28 11.68
CA VAL A 123 24.85 4.15 11.50
C VAL A 123 26.04 4.58 10.64
N THR A 124 25.82 5.34 9.57
CA THR A 124 26.89 5.83 8.71
C THR A 124 27.85 6.74 9.48
N ASN A 125 27.33 7.63 10.32
CA ASN A 125 28.15 8.50 11.16
C ASN A 125 28.88 7.71 12.27
N ALA A 126 28.19 6.81 12.96
CA ALA A 126 28.79 5.98 13.99
C ALA A 126 29.93 5.10 13.44
N VAL A 127 29.74 4.48 12.27
CA VAL A 127 30.77 3.68 11.59
C VAL A 127 31.89 4.58 11.05
N GLY A 128 31.57 5.75 10.50
CA GLY A 128 32.55 6.73 10.03
C GLY A 128 33.50 7.25 11.11
N ASN A 129 33.07 7.27 12.37
CA ASN A 129 33.93 7.60 13.50
C ASN A 129 35.04 6.56 13.73
N TRP A 130 34.79 5.29 13.36
CA TRP A 130 35.76 4.19 13.47
C TRP A 130 36.52 3.94 12.16
N PHE A 131 35.85 4.18 11.02
CA PHE A 131 36.35 3.97 9.67
C PHE A 131 36.14 5.23 8.82
N PRO A 132 37.03 6.23 8.90
CA PRO A 132 36.84 7.53 8.21
C PRO A 132 36.77 7.43 6.67
N GLU A 133 37.28 6.34 6.10
CA GLU A 133 37.32 6.11 4.65
C GLU A 133 36.02 5.49 4.09
N ILE A 134 35.01 5.25 4.93
CA ILE A 134 33.74 4.66 4.46
C ILE A 134 33.08 5.58 3.45
N ASP A 135 32.65 5.00 2.34
CA ASP A 135 31.78 5.73 1.41
C ASP A 135 30.47 6.07 2.12
N ARG A 136 30.21 7.36 2.32
CA ARG A 136 29.00 7.83 3.00
C ARG A 136 27.73 7.60 2.19
N ASP A 137 27.84 7.38 0.88
CA ASP A 137 26.71 7.10 -0.01
C ASP A 137 26.49 5.59 -0.20
N TRP A 138 27.09 4.73 0.65
CA TRP A 138 26.97 3.28 0.58
C TRP A 138 25.51 2.77 0.59
N PHE A 139 24.61 3.49 1.28
CA PHE A 139 23.18 3.17 1.35
C PHE A 139 22.39 4.18 0.51
N SER A 140 22.59 4.15 -0.78
CA SER A 140 21.90 4.98 -1.77
C SER A 140 21.73 4.23 -3.10
N GLY A 141 21.01 4.83 -4.02
CA GLY A 141 20.83 4.30 -5.37
C GLY A 141 20.02 3.01 -5.41
N TYR A 142 20.33 2.18 -6.40
CA TYR A 142 19.64 0.91 -6.66
C TYR A 142 19.64 -0.03 -5.45
N PHE A 143 20.78 -0.19 -4.78
CA PHE A 143 20.92 -1.11 -3.65
C PHE A 143 19.98 -0.74 -2.49
N ALA A 144 19.98 0.51 -2.06
CA ALA A 144 19.13 0.97 -0.96
C ALA A 144 17.64 0.82 -1.29
N VAL A 145 17.25 1.15 -2.53
CA VAL A 145 15.86 1.00 -3.00
C VAL A 145 15.43 -0.45 -2.98
N VAL A 146 16.25 -1.38 -3.49
CA VAL A 146 15.95 -2.83 -3.50
C VAL A 146 15.82 -3.38 -2.08
N VAL A 147 16.75 -3.04 -1.17
CA VAL A 147 16.70 -3.50 0.22
C VAL A 147 15.43 -3.02 0.90
N VAL A 148 15.17 -1.72 0.89
CA VAL A 148 14.01 -1.14 1.60
C VAL A 148 12.70 -1.65 1.02
N MET A 149 12.56 -1.71 -0.31
CA MET A 149 11.35 -2.23 -0.93
C MET A 149 11.17 -3.73 -0.74
N THR A 150 12.25 -4.51 -0.68
CA THR A 150 12.17 -5.94 -0.35
C THR A 150 11.56 -6.11 1.04
N LEU A 151 12.08 -5.39 2.03
CA LEU A 151 11.58 -5.48 3.40
C LEU A 151 10.12 -5.01 3.50
N ALA A 152 9.77 -3.90 2.86
CA ALA A 152 8.42 -3.34 2.87
C ALA A 152 7.36 -4.30 2.28
N THR A 153 7.69 -4.98 1.17
CA THR A 153 6.71 -5.74 0.39
C THR A 153 6.51 -7.18 0.86
N THR A 154 7.42 -7.73 1.70
CA THR A 154 7.27 -9.08 2.29
C THR A 154 6.03 -9.25 3.15
N THR A 155 5.44 -8.17 3.62
CA THR A 155 4.15 -8.15 4.32
C THR A 155 3.05 -8.86 3.53
N ASN A 156 3.03 -8.71 2.19
CA ASN A 156 2.07 -9.41 1.33
C ASN A 156 2.24 -10.93 1.42
N HIS A 157 3.47 -11.44 1.52
CA HIS A 157 3.74 -12.87 1.72
C HIS A 157 3.20 -13.34 3.08
N MET A 158 3.44 -12.59 4.15
CA MET A 158 2.93 -12.94 5.48
C MET A 158 1.41 -13.05 5.49
N LEU A 159 0.70 -12.15 4.83
CA LEU A 159 -0.77 -12.12 4.80
C LEU A 159 -1.35 -13.18 3.86
N PHE A 160 -0.93 -13.20 2.61
CA PHE A 160 -1.55 -14.05 1.58
C PHE A 160 -0.96 -15.45 1.55
N LEU A 161 0.35 -15.60 1.58
CA LEU A 161 1.00 -16.90 1.55
C LEU A 161 0.83 -17.65 2.87
N GLY A 162 0.90 -16.96 4.02
CA GLY A 162 0.62 -17.52 5.34
C GLY A 162 -0.82 -18.07 5.44
N SER A 163 -1.80 -17.30 4.92
CA SER A 163 -3.19 -17.76 4.88
C SER A 163 -3.41 -18.98 3.96
N SER A 164 -2.65 -19.06 2.86
CA SER A 164 -2.72 -20.19 1.93
C SER A 164 -2.02 -21.43 2.49
N LEU A 165 -0.89 -21.23 3.18
CA LEU A 165 -0.19 -22.30 3.89
C LEU A 165 -1.09 -22.97 4.95
N ALA A 166 -1.85 -22.16 5.69
CA ALA A 166 -2.78 -22.66 6.70
C ALA A 166 -3.92 -23.55 6.14
N LYS A 167 -4.19 -23.48 4.83
CA LYS A 167 -5.22 -24.29 4.15
C LYS A 167 -4.68 -25.63 3.62
N ILE A 168 -3.38 -25.87 3.70
CA ILE A 168 -2.79 -27.16 3.30
C ILE A 168 -3.20 -28.21 4.30
N ASP A 169 -3.76 -29.33 3.79
CA ASP A 169 -4.19 -30.44 4.62
C ASP A 169 -2.98 -31.17 5.21
N TYR A 170 -2.92 -31.22 6.54
CA TYR A 170 -1.86 -31.90 7.27
C TYR A 170 -1.80 -33.41 6.98
N GLN A 171 -2.92 -34.05 6.67
CA GLN A 171 -2.97 -35.48 6.32
C GLN A 171 -2.11 -35.81 5.10
N THR A 172 -2.02 -34.91 4.13
CA THR A 172 -1.13 -35.08 2.95
C THR A 172 0.34 -35.11 3.36
N ILE A 173 0.73 -34.25 4.31
CA ILE A 173 2.10 -34.21 4.84
C ILE A 173 2.40 -35.47 5.66
N GLU A 174 1.46 -35.91 6.47
CA GLU A 174 1.58 -37.11 7.30
C GLU A 174 1.67 -38.37 6.46
N ALA A 175 0.85 -38.52 5.43
CA ALA A 175 0.92 -39.63 4.49
C ALA A 175 2.29 -39.71 3.78
N ALA A 176 2.82 -38.56 3.32
CA ALA A 176 4.16 -38.50 2.73
C ALA A 176 5.25 -38.89 3.72
N ARG A 177 5.13 -38.48 4.99
CA ARG A 177 6.07 -38.86 6.04
C ARG A 177 6.01 -40.37 6.33
N ASN A 178 4.82 -40.94 6.40
CA ASN A 178 4.64 -42.39 6.59
C ASN A 178 5.22 -43.21 5.42
N MET A 179 5.28 -42.64 4.22
CA MET A 179 6.00 -43.20 3.07
C MET A 179 7.52 -42.92 3.08
N GLY A 180 8.09 -42.39 4.17
CA GLY A 180 9.52 -42.15 4.32
C GLY A 180 10.04 -40.85 3.73
N ALA A 181 9.18 -39.91 3.34
CA ALA A 181 9.62 -38.62 2.84
C ALA A 181 10.19 -37.73 3.96
N GLY A 182 11.44 -37.29 3.80
CA GLY A 182 12.05 -36.32 4.72
C GLY A 182 11.44 -34.90 4.60
N THR A 183 11.59 -34.10 5.66
CA THR A 183 10.98 -32.75 5.77
C THR A 183 11.29 -31.85 4.56
N LEU A 184 12.52 -31.85 4.06
CA LEU A 184 12.91 -31.04 2.89
C LEU A 184 12.24 -31.53 1.60
N ARG A 185 12.09 -32.84 1.42
CA ARG A 185 11.38 -33.44 0.26
C ARG A 185 9.89 -33.07 0.29
N ILE A 186 9.27 -33.12 1.48
CA ILE A 186 7.88 -32.69 1.67
C ILE A 186 7.72 -31.21 1.32
N LEU A 187 8.62 -30.34 1.81
CA LEU A 187 8.59 -28.93 1.51
C LEU A 187 8.64 -28.67 0.00
N TRP A 188 9.61 -29.27 -0.73
CA TRP A 188 9.85 -29.01 -2.15
C TRP A 188 8.82 -29.69 -3.06
N ARG A 189 8.30 -30.87 -2.70
CA ARG A 189 7.40 -31.64 -3.57
C ARG A 189 5.93 -31.53 -3.25
N ILE A 190 5.56 -31.06 -2.04
CA ILE A 190 4.17 -30.96 -1.61
C ILE A 190 3.82 -29.51 -1.26
N VAL A 191 4.53 -28.92 -0.27
CA VAL A 191 4.13 -27.62 0.29
C VAL A 191 4.35 -26.48 -0.72
N LEU A 192 5.57 -26.32 -1.26
CA LEU A 192 5.85 -25.25 -2.23
C LEU A 192 5.04 -25.39 -3.54
N PRO A 193 4.86 -26.58 -4.12
CA PRO A 193 3.98 -26.74 -5.27
C PRO A 193 2.52 -26.38 -4.98
N ALA A 194 1.99 -26.72 -3.79
CA ALA A 194 0.66 -26.32 -3.38
C ALA A 194 0.51 -24.80 -3.22
N LEU A 195 1.59 -24.10 -2.89
CA LEU A 195 1.61 -22.64 -2.74
C LEU A 195 1.87 -21.90 -4.07
N ARG A 196 2.26 -22.58 -5.15
CA ARG A 196 2.62 -21.95 -6.45
C ARG A 196 1.61 -20.90 -6.94
N PRO A 197 0.29 -21.14 -6.91
CA PRO A 197 -0.67 -20.14 -7.40
C PRO A 197 -0.61 -18.85 -6.58
N MET A 198 -0.48 -18.98 -5.26
CA MET A 198 -0.38 -17.81 -4.39
C MET A 198 0.98 -17.10 -4.53
N ILE A 199 2.07 -17.87 -4.62
CA ILE A 199 3.41 -17.31 -4.90
C ILE A 199 3.37 -16.51 -6.21
N PHE A 200 2.76 -17.06 -7.27
CA PHE A 200 2.61 -16.35 -8.54
C PHE A 200 1.80 -15.06 -8.38
N ALA A 201 0.65 -15.11 -7.70
CA ALA A 201 -0.19 -13.93 -7.47
C ALA A 201 0.57 -12.83 -6.71
N VAL A 202 1.28 -13.20 -5.63
CA VAL A 202 2.07 -12.23 -4.84
C VAL A 202 3.27 -11.72 -5.63
N THR A 203 3.89 -12.55 -6.47
CA THR A 203 4.99 -12.13 -7.37
C THR A 203 4.51 -11.05 -8.35
N VAL A 204 3.34 -11.22 -8.95
CA VAL A 204 2.78 -10.20 -9.86
C VAL A 204 2.45 -8.91 -9.10
N LEU A 205 1.86 -9.01 -7.90
CA LEU A 205 1.63 -7.84 -7.06
C LEU A 205 2.94 -7.12 -6.71
N THR A 206 3.98 -7.87 -6.36
CA THR A 206 5.32 -7.31 -6.08
C THR A 206 5.93 -6.64 -7.30
N PHE A 207 5.80 -7.25 -8.48
CA PHE A 207 6.27 -6.68 -9.73
C PHE A 207 5.56 -5.35 -10.05
N LEU A 208 4.24 -5.31 -9.90
CA LEU A 208 3.45 -4.09 -10.08
C LEU A 208 3.86 -2.99 -9.09
N THR A 209 4.08 -3.36 -7.82
CA THR A 209 4.56 -2.42 -6.80
C THR A 209 5.94 -1.85 -7.16
N GLY A 210 6.85 -2.69 -7.64
CA GLY A 210 8.19 -2.26 -8.10
C GLY A 210 8.13 -1.36 -9.33
N LEU A 211 7.28 -1.69 -10.31
CA LEU A 211 7.12 -0.93 -11.54
C LEU A 211 6.58 0.49 -11.28
N GLY A 212 5.61 0.61 -10.36
CA GLY A 212 5.00 1.89 -9.98
C GLY A 212 5.65 2.57 -8.77
N ALA A 213 6.83 2.12 -8.32
CA ALA A 213 7.47 2.64 -7.13
C ALA A 213 7.84 4.11 -7.26
N LEU A 214 7.30 4.96 -6.40
CA LEU A 214 7.61 6.39 -6.32
C LEU A 214 8.48 6.70 -5.11
N THR A 215 8.00 6.35 -3.93
CA THR A 215 8.51 6.87 -2.67
C THR A 215 9.94 6.44 -2.37
N ALA A 216 10.25 5.13 -2.43
CA ALA A 216 11.59 4.64 -2.13
C ALA A 216 12.64 5.09 -3.18
N PRO A 217 12.40 5.02 -4.51
CA PRO A 217 13.32 5.58 -5.48
C PRO A 217 13.51 7.09 -5.35
N LEU A 218 12.47 7.84 -4.95
CA LEU A 218 12.57 9.29 -4.78
C LEU A 218 13.41 9.69 -3.55
N VAL A 219 13.37 8.90 -2.47
CA VAL A 219 14.10 9.19 -1.21
C VAL A 219 15.52 8.63 -1.25
N LEU A 220 15.69 7.42 -1.78
CA LEU A 220 16.92 6.63 -1.69
C LEU A 220 17.66 6.47 -3.02
N GLY A 221 16.97 6.66 -4.15
CA GLY A 221 17.52 6.41 -5.48
C GLY A 221 18.59 7.41 -5.93
N GLY A 222 18.62 8.60 -5.34
CA GLY A 222 19.54 9.66 -5.73
C GLY A 222 19.31 10.14 -7.16
N THR A 223 20.38 10.65 -7.79
CA THR A 223 20.37 11.08 -9.20
C THR A 223 20.54 9.92 -10.17
N ASP A 224 21.18 8.85 -9.74
CA ASP A 224 21.66 7.76 -10.61
C ASP A 224 20.64 6.66 -10.80
N PHE A 225 19.70 6.51 -9.87
CA PHE A 225 18.65 5.50 -9.94
C PHE A 225 17.25 6.10 -9.79
N GLN A 226 16.74 6.66 -10.88
CA GLN A 226 15.37 7.17 -10.96
C GLN A 226 14.48 6.22 -11.77
N THR A 227 13.31 5.88 -11.22
CA THR A 227 12.29 5.05 -11.86
C THR A 227 11.25 5.91 -12.58
N ILE A 228 10.31 5.28 -13.30
CA ILE A 228 9.24 5.98 -14.06
C ILE A 228 8.47 6.96 -13.17
N ALA A 229 8.09 6.55 -11.95
CA ALA A 229 7.22 7.34 -11.10
C ALA A 229 7.85 8.66 -10.62
N PRO A 230 9.09 8.71 -10.09
CA PRO A 230 9.82 9.95 -9.85
C PRO A 230 10.00 10.82 -11.10
N MET A 231 10.21 10.20 -12.28
CA MET A 231 10.36 10.95 -13.53
C MET A 231 9.04 11.58 -14.00
N ILE A 232 7.90 10.91 -13.83
CA ILE A 232 6.58 11.50 -14.06
C ILE A 232 6.42 12.75 -13.18
N LEU A 233 6.77 12.66 -11.89
CA LEU A 233 6.70 13.80 -10.98
C LEU A 233 7.62 14.94 -11.44
N THR A 234 8.84 14.64 -11.83
CA THR A 234 9.83 15.64 -12.29
C THR A 234 9.35 16.34 -13.56
N PHE A 235 8.91 15.59 -14.57
CA PHE A 235 8.43 16.14 -15.82
C PHE A 235 7.09 16.88 -15.69
N SER A 236 6.23 16.50 -14.75
CA SER A 236 4.95 17.17 -14.52
C SER A 236 5.08 18.60 -14.00
N LYS A 237 6.17 18.92 -13.34
CA LYS A 237 6.46 20.25 -12.78
C LYS A 237 6.84 21.30 -13.84
N SER A 238 7.27 20.87 -15.01
CA SER A 238 7.69 21.77 -16.10
C SER A 238 6.67 21.75 -17.23
N SER A 239 6.23 22.94 -17.68
CA SER A 239 5.26 23.06 -18.77
C SER A 239 5.75 22.47 -20.10
N GLY A 240 7.06 22.51 -20.36
CA GLY A 240 7.69 21.98 -21.59
C GLY A 240 7.83 20.45 -21.63
N SER A 241 7.64 19.75 -20.50
CA SER A 241 7.79 18.29 -20.39
C SER A 241 6.54 17.57 -19.86
N ARG A 242 5.42 18.27 -19.70
CA ARG A 242 4.16 17.65 -19.24
C ARG A 242 3.66 16.55 -20.18
N ASP A 243 3.89 16.66 -21.46
CA ASP A 243 3.60 15.63 -22.47
C ASP A 243 4.41 14.34 -22.23
N LEU A 244 5.67 14.46 -21.83
CA LEU A 244 6.50 13.31 -21.41
C LEU A 244 5.97 12.67 -20.12
N ALA A 245 5.58 13.48 -19.14
CA ALA A 245 4.99 12.96 -17.90
C ALA A 245 3.71 12.18 -18.19
N ALA A 246 2.84 12.71 -19.05
CA ALA A 246 1.61 12.06 -19.46
C ALA A 246 1.87 10.74 -20.21
N LEU A 247 2.81 10.74 -21.15
CA LEU A 247 3.15 9.53 -21.90
C LEU A 247 3.77 8.44 -21.00
N LEU A 248 4.69 8.80 -20.10
CA LEU A 248 5.26 7.86 -19.13
C LEU A 248 4.18 7.26 -18.22
N ALA A 249 3.21 8.09 -17.78
CA ALA A 249 2.08 7.61 -16.99
C ALA A 249 1.19 6.64 -17.78
N VAL A 250 0.95 6.90 -19.07
CA VAL A 250 0.21 6.01 -19.97
C VAL A 250 0.99 4.69 -20.17
N VAL A 251 2.30 4.73 -20.39
CA VAL A 251 3.15 3.54 -20.53
C VAL A 251 3.11 2.71 -19.25
N LEU A 252 3.20 3.34 -18.08
CA LEU A 252 3.08 2.67 -16.79
C LEU A 252 1.69 2.02 -16.62
N GLY A 253 0.62 2.74 -16.97
CA GLY A 253 -0.75 2.22 -16.94
C GLY A 253 -0.94 1.03 -17.89
N LEU A 254 -0.44 1.12 -19.11
CA LEU A 254 -0.52 0.04 -20.10
C LEU A 254 0.26 -1.21 -19.62
N ALA A 255 1.47 -1.04 -19.11
CA ALA A 255 2.25 -2.14 -18.56
C ALA A 255 1.50 -2.83 -17.41
N THR A 256 0.86 -2.05 -16.52
CA THR A 256 0.02 -2.57 -15.43
C THR A 256 -1.16 -3.40 -15.98
N ILE A 257 -1.88 -2.89 -16.98
CA ILE A 257 -3.01 -3.59 -17.61
C ILE A 257 -2.57 -4.90 -18.24
N VAL A 258 -1.47 -4.89 -18.99
CA VAL A 258 -0.92 -6.09 -19.65
C VAL A 258 -0.54 -7.16 -18.62
N LEU A 259 0.13 -6.77 -17.55
CA LEU A 259 0.52 -7.67 -16.46
C LEU A 259 -0.68 -8.27 -15.74
N LEU A 260 -1.69 -7.46 -15.41
CA LEU A 260 -2.92 -7.94 -14.78
C LEU A 260 -3.71 -8.86 -15.71
N ALA A 261 -3.75 -8.57 -17.01
CA ALA A 261 -4.38 -9.45 -17.99
C ALA A 261 -3.65 -10.79 -18.11
N ALA A 262 -2.31 -10.79 -18.09
CA ALA A 262 -1.50 -11.99 -18.07
C ALA A 262 -1.76 -12.82 -16.80
N MET A 263 -1.80 -12.18 -15.62
CA MET A 263 -2.14 -12.82 -14.35
C MET A 263 -3.52 -13.50 -14.40
N ASN A 264 -4.53 -12.78 -14.84
CA ASN A 264 -5.89 -13.32 -14.95
C ASN A 264 -5.99 -14.52 -15.92
N ARG A 265 -5.18 -14.54 -16.97
CA ARG A 265 -5.11 -15.71 -17.87
C ARG A 265 -4.50 -16.93 -17.17
N VAL A 266 -3.41 -16.74 -16.44
CA VAL A 266 -2.75 -17.82 -15.70
C VAL A 266 -3.65 -18.36 -14.58
N GLU A 267 -4.36 -17.50 -13.84
CA GLU A 267 -5.33 -17.94 -12.84
C GLU A 267 -6.46 -18.79 -13.43
N LYS A 268 -6.96 -18.44 -14.62
CA LYS A 268 -8.03 -19.19 -15.30
C LYS A 268 -7.60 -20.55 -15.84
N THR A 269 -6.31 -20.77 -16.08
CA THR A 269 -5.79 -22.06 -16.56
C THR A 269 -5.78 -23.17 -15.50
N GLY A 270 -6.30 -22.88 -14.29
CA GLY A 270 -6.80 -23.91 -13.40
C GLY A 270 -5.75 -24.63 -12.58
N LEU A 271 -5.02 -23.90 -11.76
CA LEU A 271 -4.42 -24.51 -10.59
C LEU A 271 -5.48 -24.56 -9.46
N TYR A 272 -6.45 -25.47 -9.62
CA TYR A 272 -7.47 -25.71 -8.61
C TYR A 272 -6.82 -26.32 -7.37
N PHE A 273 -6.91 -25.62 -6.23
CA PHE A 273 -6.75 -26.27 -4.95
C PHE A 273 -7.89 -27.30 -4.80
N SER A 274 -7.53 -28.56 -4.68
CA SER A 274 -8.43 -29.54 -4.10
C SER A 274 -8.61 -29.15 -2.63
N VAL A 275 -9.67 -28.39 -2.35
CA VAL A 275 -10.04 -28.08 -0.98
C VAL A 275 -10.71 -29.34 -0.43
N ALA A 276 -9.98 -30.10 0.39
CA ALA A 276 -10.60 -31.14 1.19
C ALA A 276 -11.76 -30.51 1.98
N LYS A 277 -12.94 -31.13 1.96
CA LYS A 277 -14.15 -30.63 2.64
C LYS A 277 -13.93 -30.38 4.15
N VAL A 278 -12.99 -31.09 4.76
CA VAL A 278 -12.55 -30.90 6.15
C VAL A 278 -11.02 -31.02 6.16
N ALA A 279 -10.32 -29.89 6.12
CA ALA A 279 -8.86 -29.86 6.22
C ALA A 279 -8.44 -29.95 7.68
N THR A 280 -7.50 -30.86 7.98
CA THR A 280 -6.85 -30.89 9.29
C THR A 280 -5.85 -29.73 9.39
N PRO A 281 -5.89 -28.90 10.46
CA PRO A 281 -5.00 -27.76 10.61
C PRO A 281 -3.53 -28.18 10.52
N LEU A 282 -2.74 -27.38 9.80
CA LEU A 282 -1.31 -27.62 9.62
C LEU A 282 -0.57 -27.56 10.97
N THR A 283 0.11 -28.64 11.33
CA THR A 283 1.02 -28.65 12.47
C THR A 283 2.44 -28.27 12.04
N LYS A 284 3.11 -27.43 12.85
CA LYS A 284 4.47 -26.98 12.55
C LYS A 284 5.45 -28.14 12.52
N GLN A 285 6.38 -28.09 11.57
CA GLN A 285 7.33 -29.16 11.27
C GLN A 285 8.69 -28.90 11.94
N LYS A 286 9.30 -29.94 12.53
CA LYS A 286 10.67 -29.84 13.06
C LYS A 286 11.70 -29.96 11.94
N ILE A 287 12.79 -29.21 12.04
CA ILE A 287 13.97 -29.34 11.16
C ILE A 287 14.86 -30.42 11.78
N PRO A 288 15.02 -31.62 11.15
CA PRO A 288 15.73 -32.74 11.77
C PRO A 288 17.24 -32.50 11.92
N ASN A 289 17.84 -31.86 10.93
CA ASN A 289 19.27 -31.57 10.93
C ASN A 289 19.58 -30.42 11.90
N ARG A 290 20.40 -30.66 12.91
CA ARG A 290 20.77 -29.69 13.94
C ARG A 290 21.49 -28.47 13.36
N PHE A 291 22.39 -28.67 12.39
CA PHE A 291 23.13 -27.61 11.74
C PHE A 291 22.17 -26.73 10.91
N ALA A 292 21.33 -27.33 10.05
CA ALA A 292 20.34 -26.61 9.27
C ALA A 292 19.38 -25.84 10.19
N ASN A 293 18.95 -26.44 11.30
CA ASN A 293 18.09 -25.76 12.27
C ASN A 293 18.79 -24.54 12.91
N ALA A 294 20.08 -24.66 13.28
CA ALA A 294 20.86 -23.54 13.81
C ALA A 294 20.99 -22.41 12.75
N VAL A 295 21.34 -22.75 11.52
CA VAL A 295 21.46 -21.76 10.43
C VAL A 295 20.12 -21.02 10.19
N VAL A 296 19.00 -21.76 10.14
CA VAL A 296 17.67 -21.13 9.96
C VAL A 296 17.35 -20.18 11.12
N HIS A 297 17.69 -20.55 12.37
CA HIS A 297 17.50 -19.65 13.51
C HIS A 297 18.38 -18.40 13.40
N VAL A 298 19.66 -18.55 13.09
CA VAL A 298 20.58 -17.41 12.94
C VAL A 298 20.07 -16.44 11.85
N VAL A 299 19.73 -16.97 10.68
CA VAL A 299 19.21 -16.14 9.59
C VAL A 299 17.89 -15.48 9.97
N ALA A 300 16.99 -16.20 10.65
CA ALA A 300 15.71 -15.63 11.09
C ALA A 300 15.91 -14.48 12.09
N TYR A 301 16.77 -14.68 13.10
CA TYR A 301 17.02 -13.61 14.07
C TYR A 301 17.84 -12.45 13.49
N ALA A 302 18.78 -12.70 12.58
CA ALA A 302 19.49 -11.64 11.86
C ALA A 302 18.51 -10.80 11.04
N LEU A 303 17.61 -11.45 10.30
CA LEU A 303 16.57 -10.77 9.54
C LEU A 303 15.60 -10.01 10.47
N PHE A 304 15.23 -10.59 11.63
CA PHE A 304 14.42 -9.89 12.62
C PHE A 304 15.08 -8.59 13.10
N VAL A 305 16.38 -8.59 13.35
CA VAL A 305 17.12 -7.38 13.73
C VAL A 305 17.01 -6.34 12.61
N VAL A 306 17.18 -6.74 11.35
CA VAL A 306 17.07 -5.84 10.19
C VAL A 306 15.68 -5.18 10.11
N TYR A 307 14.60 -5.91 10.43
CA TYR A 307 13.24 -5.36 10.44
C TYR A 307 12.93 -4.52 11.69
N ALA A 308 13.40 -4.96 12.85
CA ALA A 308 13.05 -4.32 14.12
C ALA A 308 13.94 -3.11 14.45
N ALA A 309 15.20 -3.12 14.04
CA ALA A 309 16.16 -2.08 14.37
C ALA A 309 15.70 -0.68 13.92
N PRO A 310 15.21 -0.46 12.68
CA PRO A 310 14.72 0.87 12.28
C PRO A 310 13.58 1.38 13.17
N VAL A 311 12.64 0.52 13.54
CA VAL A 311 11.52 0.92 14.43
C VAL A 311 12.02 1.30 15.80
N VAL A 312 12.89 0.47 16.38
CA VAL A 312 13.47 0.70 17.72
C VAL A 312 14.29 1.99 17.71
N LEU A 313 15.11 2.20 16.67
CA LEU A 313 15.93 3.41 16.54
C LEU A 313 15.08 4.66 16.31
N ILE A 314 14.03 4.61 15.48
CA ILE A 314 13.11 5.73 15.29
C ILE A 314 12.44 6.12 16.61
N VAL A 315 11.96 5.13 17.37
CA VAL A 315 11.37 5.40 18.70
C VAL A 315 12.41 5.99 19.65
N LEU A 316 13.62 5.44 19.68
CA LEU A 316 14.70 5.97 20.52
C LEU A 316 15.06 7.41 20.12
N PHE A 317 15.26 7.66 18.83
CA PHE A 317 15.68 8.96 18.31
C PHE A 317 14.60 10.04 18.45
N SER A 318 13.32 9.67 18.57
CA SER A 318 12.27 10.65 18.87
C SER A 318 12.43 11.30 20.25
N PHE A 319 13.19 10.67 21.16
CA PHE A 319 13.52 11.18 22.49
C PHE A 319 14.94 11.75 22.58
N LEU A 320 15.69 11.79 21.49
CA LEU A 320 17.06 12.33 21.51
C LEU A 320 17.13 13.73 20.90
N ASP A 321 18.06 14.51 21.42
CA ASP A 321 18.42 15.78 20.78
C ASP A 321 19.01 15.52 19.38
N SER A 322 18.65 16.37 18.42
CA SER A 322 19.07 16.26 17.01
C SER A 322 20.58 16.21 16.84
N SER A 323 21.32 16.94 17.68
CA SER A 323 22.78 16.96 17.64
C SER A 323 23.40 15.59 17.97
N ALA A 324 22.85 14.88 18.94
CA ALA A 324 23.32 13.55 19.33
C ALA A 324 23.10 12.50 18.23
N VAL A 325 21.95 12.58 17.54
CA VAL A 325 21.63 11.69 16.42
C VAL A 325 22.61 11.90 15.27
N LEU A 326 22.94 13.14 14.93
CA LEU A 326 23.89 13.48 13.86
C LEU A 326 25.34 13.13 14.18
N GLN A 327 25.73 13.22 15.45
CA GLN A 327 27.08 12.83 15.89
C GLN A 327 27.24 11.31 15.96
N GLY A 328 26.14 10.54 15.82
CA GLY A 328 26.17 9.09 15.96
C GLY A 328 26.52 8.62 17.39
N ALA A 329 26.27 9.47 18.39
CA ALA A 329 26.60 9.20 19.79
C ALA A 329 25.33 9.31 20.66
N ILE A 330 25.02 8.22 21.36
CA ILE A 330 23.90 8.19 22.31
C ILE A 330 24.47 8.36 23.72
N THR A 331 24.22 9.51 24.33
CA THR A 331 24.56 9.81 25.71
C THR A 331 23.29 9.98 26.55
N TRP A 332 23.36 9.73 27.85
CA TRP A 332 22.18 9.89 28.72
C TRP A 332 21.68 11.34 28.78
N ASP A 333 22.57 12.31 28.65
CA ASP A 333 22.25 13.74 28.70
C ASP A 333 21.51 14.23 27.43
N ALA A 334 21.55 13.44 26.35
CA ALA A 334 20.87 13.77 25.10
C ALA A 334 19.37 13.41 25.09
N PHE A 335 18.88 12.69 26.09
CA PHE A 335 17.46 12.34 26.17
C PHE A 335 16.61 13.54 26.57
N THR A 336 15.64 13.89 25.73
CA THR A 336 14.73 15.00 25.94
C THR A 336 13.31 14.68 25.48
N PHE A 337 12.32 15.36 26.08
CA PHE A 337 10.93 15.37 25.63
C PHE A 337 10.60 16.63 24.82
N ASP A 338 11.56 17.54 24.59
CA ASP A 338 11.33 18.82 23.92
C ASP A 338 10.86 18.63 22.48
N ASN A 339 11.30 17.55 21.80
CA ASN A 339 10.82 17.20 20.46
C ASN A 339 9.29 17.02 20.43
N TYR A 340 8.75 16.31 21.41
CA TYR A 340 7.30 16.13 21.58
C TYR A 340 6.61 17.44 21.98
N GLY A 341 7.24 18.23 22.87
CA GLY A 341 6.79 19.56 23.22
C GLY A 341 6.68 20.48 22.01
N THR A 342 7.68 20.46 21.13
CA THR A 342 7.71 21.24 19.88
C THR A 342 6.63 20.81 18.91
N VAL A 343 6.49 19.48 18.68
CA VAL A 343 5.49 18.95 17.73
C VAL A 343 4.07 19.21 18.21
N LEU A 344 3.78 18.97 19.48
CA LEU A 344 2.42 19.08 20.02
C LEU A 344 2.07 20.53 20.42
N GLY A 345 3.06 21.33 20.81
CA GLY A 345 2.87 22.71 21.28
C GLY A 345 2.91 23.78 20.19
N THR A 346 3.49 23.46 19.01
CA THR A 346 3.62 24.44 17.91
C THR A 346 2.60 24.14 16.81
N PRO A 347 1.56 24.97 16.62
CA PRO A 347 0.50 24.70 15.63
C PRO A 347 1.00 24.51 14.18
N ALA A 348 2.06 25.22 13.79
CA ALA A 348 2.64 25.10 12.46
C ALA A 348 3.29 23.72 12.24
N VAL A 349 3.93 23.17 13.25
CA VAL A 349 4.58 21.85 13.24
C VAL A 349 3.54 20.74 13.33
N LEU A 350 2.50 20.88 14.16
CA LEU A 350 1.43 19.90 14.29
C LEU A 350 0.53 19.81 13.04
N ARG A 351 0.42 20.90 12.27
CA ARG A 351 -0.51 21.02 11.13
C ARG A 351 -0.42 19.86 10.12
N PRO A 352 0.75 19.43 9.61
CA PRO A 352 0.84 18.33 8.65
C PRO A 352 0.24 17.02 9.17
N PHE A 353 0.43 16.75 10.45
CA PHE A 353 -0.15 15.58 11.11
C PHE A 353 -1.68 15.65 11.18
N VAL A 354 -2.23 16.78 11.61
CA VAL A 354 -3.68 17.00 11.66
C VAL A 354 -4.30 16.94 10.26
N VAL A 355 -3.63 17.52 9.26
CA VAL A 355 -4.08 17.47 7.85
C VAL A 355 -4.19 16.03 7.38
N SER A 356 -3.16 15.20 7.58
CA SER A 356 -3.21 13.78 7.19
C SER A 356 -4.33 13.03 7.90
N VAL A 357 -4.49 13.21 9.21
CA VAL A 357 -5.56 12.56 9.99
C VAL A 357 -6.94 12.96 9.49
N VAL A 358 -7.17 14.25 9.25
CA VAL A 358 -8.46 14.77 8.79
C VAL A 358 -8.78 14.27 7.38
N TYR A 359 -7.83 14.36 6.42
CA TYR A 359 -8.06 13.89 5.06
C TYR A 359 -8.32 12.38 5.02
N SER A 360 -7.52 11.60 5.74
CA SER A 360 -7.68 10.14 5.80
C SER A 360 -9.00 9.72 6.43
N ALA A 361 -9.41 10.39 7.51
CA ALA A 361 -10.69 10.13 8.17
C ALA A 361 -11.89 10.50 7.29
N LEU A 362 -11.87 11.69 6.69
CA LEU A 362 -12.93 12.16 5.80
C LEU A 362 -13.04 11.27 4.55
N ALA A 363 -11.94 11.00 3.86
CA ALA A 363 -11.94 10.16 2.67
C ALA A 363 -12.45 8.75 2.99
N SER A 364 -11.97 8.15 4.08
CA SER A 364 -12.38 6.80 4.50
C SER A 364 -13.86 6.76 4.84
N ALA A 365 -14.38 7.76 5.56
CA ALA A 365 -15.80 7.84 5.90
C ALA A 365 -16.67 8.03 4.64
N ILE A 366 -16.31 8.97 3.77
CA ILE A 366 -17.07 9.27 2.56
C ILE A 366 -17.11 8.06 1.63
N VAL A 367 -15.96 7.40 1.38
CA VAL A 367 -15.92 6.25 0.48
C VAL A 367 -16.68 5.05 1.04
N VAL A 368 -16.58 4.77 2.35
CA VAL A 368 -17.29 3.63 2.95
C VAL A 368 -18.78 3.88 2.98
N VAL A 369 -19.22 5.06 3.41
CA VAL A 369 -20.66 5.41 3.42
C VAL A 369 -21.24 5.40 2.01
N GLY A 370 -20.56 6.03 1.02
CA GLY A 370 -21.00 6.02 -0.38
C GLY A 370 -21.07 4.60 -0.95
N MET A 371 -20.01 3.82 -0.75
CA MET A 371 -19.95 2.46 -1.29
C MET A 371 -20.90 1.47 -0.58
N LEU A 372 -21.34 1.71 0.65
CA LEU A 372 -22.40 0.91 1.29
C LEU A 372 -23.68 0.91 0.45
N PHE A 373 -24.11 2.08 -0.03
CA PHE A 373 -25.29 2.19 -0.87
C PHE A 373 -25.06 1.62 -2.27
N VAL A 374 -23.91 1.94 -2.87
CA VAL A 374 -23.55 1.47 -4.22
C VAL A 374 -23.41 -0.06 -4.23
N ALA A 375 -22.68 -0.66 -3.28
CA ALA A 375 -22.51 -2.11 -3.16
C ALA A 375 -23.87 -2.83 -3.07
N ARG A 376 -24.80 -2.27 -2.28
CA ARG A 376 -26.14 -2.85 -2.16
C ARG A 376 -26.93 -2.77 -3.47
N VAL A 377 -26.86 -1.65 -4.17
CA VAL A 377 -27.55 -1.48 -5.48
C VAL A 377 -26.97 -2.47 -6.50
N LEU A 378 -25.64 -2.57 -6.60
CA LEU A 378 -24.98 -3.48 -7.53
C LEU A 378 -25.22 -4.96 -7.21
N GLN A 379 -25.37 -5.30 -5.93
CA GLN A 379 -25.69 -6.69 -5.52
C GLN A 379 -27.13 -7.06 -5.87
N LYS A 380 -28.08 -6.15 -5.58
CA LYS A 380 -29.50 -6.42 -5.74
C LYS A 380 -29.98 -6.39 -7.20
N TYR A 381 -29.41 -5.50 -8.02
CA TYR A 381 -29.79 -5.30 -9.40
C TYR A 381 -28.66 -5.72 -10.34
N ARG A 382 -28.76 -6.92 -10.90
CA ARG A 382 -27.80 -7.44 -11.88
C ARG A 382 -28.35 -7.21 -13.30
N ASN A 383 -27.83 -6.18 -13.98
CA ASN A 383 -28.14 -5.85 -15.37
C ASN A 383 -26.91 -5.23 -16.05
N PRO A 384 -26.90 -5.06 -17.39
CA PRO A 384 -25.74 -4.51 -18.11
C PRO A 384 -25.27 -3.15 -17.58
N VAL A 385 -26.19 -2.28 -17.16
CA VAL A 385 -25.85 -0.94 -16.64
C VAL A 385 -25.13 -1.04 -15.31
N THR A 386 -25.63 -1.85 -14.37
CA THR A 386 -24.95 -2.05 -13.07
C THR A 386 -23.62 -2.74 -13.24
N SER A 387 -23.49 -3.66 -14.19
CA SER A 387 -22.20 -4.28 -14.51
C SER A 387 -21.21 -3.27 -15.08
N LEU A 388 -21.64 -2.38 -15.97
CA LEU A 388 -20.80 -1.30 -16.49
C LEU A 388 -20.33 -0.37 -15.37
N ILE A 389 -21.25 0.09 -14.50
CA ILE A 389 -20.90 0.93 -13.34
C ILE A 389 -19.87 0.21 -12.45
N GLU A 390 -20.06 -1.06 -12.20
CA GLU A 390 -19.10 -1.86 -11.41
C GLU A 390 -17.72 -1.92 -12.07
N TYR A 391 -17.64 -2.18 -13.38
CA TYR A 391 -16.37 -2.16 -14.13
C TYR A 391 -15.69 -0.81 -14.05
N LEU A 392 -16.44 0.28 -14.24
CA LEU A 392 -15.89 1.63 -14.16
C LEU A 392 -15.36 1.96 -12.75
N LEU A 393 -16.06 1.55 -11.70
CA LEU A 393 -15.60 1.72 -10.31
C LEU A 393 -14.35 0.90 -9.96
N HIS A 394 -14.01 -0.12 -10.76
CA HIS A 394 -12.79 -0.90 -10.60
C HIS A 394 -11.59 -0.34 -11.40
N ILE A 395 -11.79 0.66 -12.25
CA ILE A 395 -10.69 1.31 -13.01
C ILE A 395 -9.53 1.75 -12.10
N PRO A 396 -9.76 2.39 -10.93
CA PRO A 396 -8.66 2.82 -10.06
C PRO A 396 -7.84 1.67 -9.45
N TRP A 397 -8.30 0.43 -9.54
CA TRP A 397 -7.50 -0.74 -9.17
C TRP A 397 -6.46 -1.11 -10.24
N ILE A 398 -6.79 -0.81 -11.48
CA ILE A 398 -5.99 -1.17 -12.65
C ILE A 398 -4.96 -0.08 -12.94
N LEU A 399 -5.35 1.18 -12.74
CA LEU A 399 -4.49 2.34 -13.02
C LEU A 399 -3.59 2.66 -11.82
N PRO A 400 -2.30 2.94 -12.04
CA PRO A 400 -1.43 3.45 -11.00
C PRO A 400 -1.95 4.76 -10.39
N THR A 401 -1.82 4.92 -9.08
CA THR A 401 -2.25 6.14 -8.35
C THR A 401 -1.66 7.41 -8.96
N ILE A 402 -0.42 7.36 -9.41
CA ILE A 402 0.28 8.48 -10.04
C ILE A 402 -0.40 8.91 -11.35
N LEU A 403 -0.86 7.95 -12.17
CA LEU A 403 -1.59 8.27 -13.40
C LEU A 403 -2.91 8.96 -13.08
N ILE A 404 -3.65 8.47 -12.09
CA ILE A 404 -4.91 9.09 -11.63
C ILE A 404 -4.65 10.51 -11.12
N ALA A 405 -3.62 10.70 -10.28
CA ALA A 405 -3.27 12.01 -9.74
C ALA A 405 -2.86 12.99 -10.85
N LEU A 406 -2.02 12.56 -11.79
CA LEU A 406 -1.61 13.38 -12.93
C LEU A 406 -2.79 13.75 -13.83
N ALA A 407 -3.68 12.79 -14.11
CA ALA A 407 -4.88 13.03 -14.91
C ALA A 407 -5.81 14.07 -14.25
N LEU A 408 -5.96 14.02 -12.92
CA LEU A 408 -6.71 15.01 -12.16
C LEU A 408 -6.06 16.40 -12.25
N VAL A 409 -4.73 16.50 -12.05
CA VAL A 409 -4.01 17.77 -12.17
C VAL A 409 -4.20 18.36 -13.56
N MET A 410 -3.91 17.58 -14.62
CA MET A 410 -3.95 18.08 -16.00
C MET A 410 -5.36 18.43 -16.49
N THR A 411 -6.39 17.85 -15.88
CA THR A 411 -7.78 18.14 -16.25
C THR A 411 -8.34 19.33 -15.49
N PHE A 412 -8.07 19.42 -14.19
CA PHE A 412 -8.67 20.42 -13.31
C PHE A 412 -7.75 21.61 -13.02
N ASP A 413 -6.66 21.79 -13.78
CA ASP A 413 -5.87 23.03 -13.80
C ASP A 413 -6.55 24.16 -14.58
N ARG A 414 -7.68 23.86 -15.24
CA ARG A 414 -8.55 24.80 -15.97
C ARG A 414 -9.99 24.67 -15.51
N PRO A 415 -10.81 25.71 -15.70
CA PRO A 415 -12.24 25.66 -15.38
C PRO A 415 -12.95 24.53 -16.13
N GLN A 416 -13.67 23.67 -15.40
CA GLN A 416 -14.40 22.54 -15.98
C GLN A 416 -15.92 22.65 -15.73
N PRO A 417 -16.76 22.54 -16.79
CA PRO A 417 -18.22 22.61 -16.64
C PRO A 417 -18.79 21.56 -15.67
N LEU A 418 -18.21 20.36 -15.63
CA LEU A 418 -18.68 19.25 -14.80
C LEU A 418 -18.55 19.52 -13.28
N VAL A 419 -17.75 20.51 -12.89
CA VAL A 419 -17.57 20.98 -11.50
C VAL A 419 -17.99 22.45 -11.34
N GLY A 420 -18.95 22.91 -12.12
CA GLY A 420 -19.49 24.29 -12.04
C GLY A 420 -18.53 25.37 -12.51
N GLY A 421 -17.64 25.08 -13.46
CA GLY A 421 -16.66 26.04 -13.99
C GLY A 421 -15.49 26.33 -13.05
N GLN A 422 -15.28 25.51 -12.02
CA GLN A 422 -14.20 25.72 -11.04
C GLN A 422 -12.89 25.06 -11.47
N VAL A 423 -11.77 25.64 -11.04
CA VAL A 423 -10.44 25.04 -11.04
C VAL A 423 -10.25 24.32 -9.72
N LEU A 424 -9.94 23.02 -9.74
CA LEU A 424 -9.74 22.24 -8.52
C LEU A 424 -8.26 22.07 -8.16
N THR A 425 -7.35 22.15 -9.13
CA THR A 425 -5.90 22.06 -8.87
C THR A 425 -5.47 23.17 -7.92
N GLY A 426 -4.70 22.83 -6.90
CA GLY A 426 -4.29 23.75 -5.84
C GLY A 426 -5.35 24.02 -4.78
N THR A 427 -6.51 23.33 -4.82
CA THR A 427 -7.52 23.41 -3.76
C THR A 427 -7.40 22.27 -2.76
N THR A 428 -8.02 22.43 -1.60
CA THR A 428 -8.06 21.37 -0.56
C THR A 428 -8.93 20.17 -0.97
N SER A 429 -9.84 20.33 -1.92
CA SER A 429 -10.81 19.30 -2.32
C SER A 429 -10.22 18.24 -3.25
N ILE A 430 -9.26 18.60 -4.13
CA ILE A 430 -8.77 17.66 -5.16
C ILE A 430 -8.03 16.46 -4.55
N LEU A 431 -7.25 16.64 -3.49
CA LEU A 431 -6.59 15.57 -2.77
C LEU A 431 -7.61 14.63 -2.10
N LEU A 432 -8.65 15.20 -1.48
CA LEU A 432 -9.74 14.42 -0.88
C LEU A 432 -10.45 13.55 -1.93
N ILE A 433 -10.74 14.11 -3.10
CA ILE A 433 -11.35 13.41 -4.23
C ILE A 433 -10.44 12.25 -4.70
N ALA A 434 -9.15 12.49 -4.86
CA ALA A 434 -8.19 11.46 -5.24
C ALA A 434 -8.15 10.30 -4.22
N TYR A 435 -8.13 10.61 -2.95
CA TYR A 435 -8.17 9.61 -1.87
C TYR A 435 -9.45 8.77 -1.92
N ILE A 436 -10.60 9.39 -2.17
CA ILE A 436 -11.87 8.67 -2.36
C ILE A 436 -11.75 7.73 -3.56
N ILE A 437 -11.30 8.23 -4.72
CA ILE A 437 -11.17 7.45 -5.96
C ILE A 437 -10.32 6.19 -5.75
N VAL A 438 -9.13 6.35 -5.20
CA VAL A 438 -8.17 5.24 -5.00
C VAL A 438 -8.73 4.16 -4.06
N LYS A 439 -9.59 4.54 -3.09
CA LYS A 439 -10.17 3.59 -2.13
C LYS A 439 -11.51 2.98 -2.56
N ILE A 440 -12.13 3.44 -3.63
CA ILE A 440 -13.40 2.89 -4.16
C ILE A 440 -13.32 1.39 -4.45
N PRO A 441 -12.36 0.87 -5.24
CA PRO A 441 -12.37 -0.55 -5.65
C PRO A 441 -12.25 -1.50 -4.46
N PHE A 442 -11.31 -1.23 -3.57
CA PHE A 442 -11.08 -2.02 -2.35
C PHE A 442 -12.33 -2.05 -1.46
N THR A 443 -12.89 -0.88 -1.19
CA THR A 443 -14.08 -0.71 -0.36
C THR A 443 -15.28 -1.41 -0.97
N LEU A 444 -15.54 -1.22 -2.26
CA LEU A 444 -16.65 -1.83 -2.98
C LEU A 444 -16.59 -3.36 -2.94
N ARG A 445 -15.40 -3.93 -3.21
CA ARG A 445 -15.19 -5.38 -3.22
C ARG A 445 -15.49 -6.00 -1.86
N LEU A 446 -14.97 -5.42 -0.79
CA LEU A 446 -15.16 -5.95 0.56
C LEU A 446 -16.60 -5.77 1.06
N LEU A 447 -17.25 -4.64 0.76
CA LEU A 447 -18.65 -4.42 1.12
C LEU A 447 -19.59 -5.35 0.34
N LYS A 448 -19.32 -5.61 -0.95
CA LYS A 448 -20.08 -6.62 -1.71
C LYS A 448 -19.95 -8.00 -1.08
N ALA A 449 -18.76 -8.41 -0.66
CA ALA A 449 -18.53 -9.66 0.04
C ALA A 449 -19.27 -9.69 1.39
N ALA A 450 -19.28 -8.60 2.14
CA ALA A 450 -20.01 -8.47 3.39
C ALA A 450 -21.53 -8.60 3.18
N PHE A 451 -22.09 -7.95 2.18
CA PHE A 451 -23.51 -8.13 1.85
C PHE A 451 -23.84 -9.54 1.35
N ALA A 452 -22.94 -10.17 0.59
CA ALA A 452 -23.13 -11.53 0.11
C ALA A 452 -23.09 -12.58 1.23
N SER A 453 -22.49 -12.29 2.37
CA SER A 453 -22.46 -13.16 3.54
C SER A 453 -23.76 -13.10 4.38
N VAL A 454 -24.64 -12.13 4.15
CA VAL A 454 -25.92 -12.00 4.84
C VAL A 454 -26.93 -12.96 4.20
N PRO A 455 -27.58 -13.88 4.97
CA PRO A 455 -28.56 -14.80 4.42
C PRO A 455 -29.77 -14.08 3.82
N GLU A 456 -30.18 -14.47 2.61
CA GLU A 456 -31.36 -13.89 1.92
C GLU A 456 -32.66 -14.11 2.72
N SER A 457 -32.75 -15.17 3.52
CA SER A 457 -33.89 -15.47 4.39
C SER A 457 -34.25 -14.33 5.36
N LEU A 458 -33.25 -13.51 5.78
CA LEU A 458 -33.50 -12.35 6.64
C LEU A 458 -34.26 -11.23 5.90
N GLU A 459 -33.96 -11.03 4.61
CA GLU A 459 -34.72 -10.09 3.78
C GLU A 459 -36.13 -10.57 3.47
N ASP A 460 -36.27 -11.86 3.21
CA ASP A 460 -37.58 -12.48 2.95
C ASP A 460 -38.47 -12.46 4.20
N ALA A 461 -37.91 -12.77 5.38
CA ALA A 461 -38.63 -12.63 6.64
C ALA A 461 -39.10 -11.18 6.89
N ALA A 462 -38.22 -10.21 6.68
CA ALA A 462 -38.59 -8.80 6.81
C ALA A 462 -39.71 -8.41 5.84
N ARG A 463 -39.68 -8.92 4.60
CA ARG A 463 -40.72 -8.68 3.59
C ARG A 463 -42.06 -9.31 3.96
N ILE A 464 -42.05 -10.53 4.50
CA ILE A 464 -43.25 -11.21 4.99
C ILE A 464 -43.89 -10.43 6.13
N LEU A 465 -43.08 -9.81 6.99
CA LEU A 465 -43.56 -8.94 8.08
C LEU A 465 -43.98 -7.54 7.61
N GLY A 466 -44.04 -7.28 6.28
CA GLY A 466 -44.48 -6.01 5.72
C GLY A 466 -43.44 -4.90 5.70
N ALA A 467 -42.17 -5.21 5.98
CA ALA A 467 -41.11 -4.20 5.96
C ALA A 467 -40.80 -3.74 4.53
N GLY A 468 -40.81 -2.42 4.31
CA GLY A 468 -40.40 -1.82 3.07
C GLY A 468 -38.87 -1.93 2.83
N PRO A 469 -38.41 -1.78 1.57
CA PRO A 469 -36.98 -1.95 1.22
C PRO A 469 -36.02 -1.08 2.00
N LEU A 470 -36.40 0.17 2.30
CA LEU A 470 -35.57 1.12 3.05
C LEU A 470 -35.50 0.74 4.55
N PHE A 471 -36.61 0.26 5.11
CA PHE A 471 -36.65 -0.23 6.49
C PHE A 471 -35.76 -1.47 6.65
N THR A 472 -35.90 -2.45 5.74
CA THR A 472 -35.07 -3.66 5.71
C THR A 472 -33.58 -3.31 5.59
N LEU A 473 -33.22 -2.39 4.70
CA LEU A 473 -31.84 -1.92 4.55
C LEU A 473 -31.30 -1.32 5.86
N ARG A 474 -32.07 -0.40 6.49
CA ARG A 474 -31.61 0.34 7.67
C ARG A 474 -31.62 -0.50 8.95
N LYS A 475 -32.65 -1.35 9.14
CA LYS A 475 -32.88 -2.05 10.41
C LYS A 475 -32.39 -3.50 10.42
N VAL A 476 -32.20 -4.11 9.25
CA VAL A 476 -31.76 -5.51 9.14
C VAL A 476 -30.36 -5.60 8.56
N LEU A 477 -30.14 -5.06 7.35
CA LEU A 477 -28.88 -5.29 6.62
C LEU A 477 -27.73 -4.43 7.15
N PHE A 478 -27.94 -3.14 7.35
CA PHE A 478 -26.88 -2.24 7.80
C PHE A 478 -26.29 -2.64 9.16
N PRO A 479 -27.07 -2.96 10.20
CA PRO A 479 -26.50 -3.41 11.47
C PRO A 479 -25.60 -4.64 11.35
N LEU A 480 -25.88 -5.54 10.41
CA LEU A 480 -25.07 -6.73 10.16
C LEU A 480 -23.77 -6.42 9.41
N VAL A 481 -23.78 -5.41 8.54
CA VAL A 481 -22.64 -5.04 7.69
C VAL A 481 -21.76 -3.94 8.33
N VAL A 482 -22.32 -3.13 9.24
CA VAL A 482 -21.59 -2.01 9.91
C VAL A 482 -20.28 -2.43 10.57
N PRO A 483 -20.16 -3.56 11.28
CA PRO A 483 -18.88 -3.96 11.86
C PRO A 483 -17.80 -4.17 10.79
N THR A 484 -18.16 -4.80 9.67
CA THR A 484 -17.25 -4.98 8.52
C THR A 484 -16.96 -3.64 7.85
N ALA A 485 -17.94 -2.77 7.70
CA ALA A 485 -17.75 -1.42 7.15
C ALA A 485 -16.80 -0.58 8.01
N ALA A 486 -16.92 -0.65 9.34
CA ALA A 486 -16.01 0.01 10.27
C ALA A 486 -14.57 -0.54 10.17
N ALA A 487 -14.41 -1.84 9.98
CA ALA A 487 -13.11 -2.45 9.73
C ALA A 487 -12.49 -1.96 8.42
N ILE A 488 -13.27 -1.88 7.34
CA ILE A 488 -12.84 -1.34 6.04
C ILE A 488 -12.45 0.13 6.18
N MET A 489 -13.23 0.92 6.94
CA MET A 489 -12.92 2.33 7.18
C MET A 489 -11.57 2.51 7.87
N ALA A 490 -11.26 1.71 8.88
CA ALA A 490 -9.98 1.76 9.57
C ALA A 490 -8.81 1.32 8.67
N LEU A 491 -9.00 0.31 7.81
CA LEU A 491 -8.00 -0.09 6.82
C LEU A 491 -7.73 1.01 5.78
N ASN A 492 -8.78 1.66 5.28
CA ASN A 492 -8.63 2.80 4.38
C ASN A 492 -7.94 3.97 5.06
N PHE A 493 -8.35 4.30 6.29
CA PHE A 493 -7.72 5.34 7.10
C PHE A 493 -6.21 5.12 7.25
N ASN A 494 -5.79 3.94 7.69
CA ASN A 494 -4.38 3.61 7.84
C ASN A 494 -3.60 3.73 6.52
N SER A 495 -4.18 3.22 5.43
CA SER A 495 -3.53 3.26 4.13
C SER A 495 -3.44 4.66 3.50
N LEU A 496 -4.25 5.63 3.95
CA LEU A 496 -4.19 7.01 3.48
C LEU A 496 -3.36 7.92 4.38
N LEU A 497 -3.14 7.52 5.64
CA LEU A 497 -2.53 8.37 6.65
C LEU A 497 -1.07 8.74 6.31
N ASP A 498 -0.33 7.83 5.71
CA ASP A 498 1.05 8.02 5.25
C ASP A 498 1.18 8.12 3.72
N ASP A 499 0.05 8.34 2.99
CA ASP A 499 0.07 8.44 1.54
C ASP A 499 0.93 9.63 1.09
N TYR A 500 1.85 9.32 0.20
CA TYR A 500 2.69 10.28 -0.49
C TYR A 500 2.39 10.33 -2.00
N ASP A 501 2.01 9.19 -2.58
CA ASP A 501 1.95 8.98 -4.02
C ASP A 501 0.90 9.86 -4.71
N ALA A 502 -0.30 10.01 -4.13
CA ALA A 502 -1.29 10.96 -4.61
C ALA A 502 -1.02 12.37 -4.08
N ALA A 503 -0.60 12.47 -2.81
CA ALA A 503 -0.43 13.75 -2.14
C ALA A 503 0.58 14.65 -2.85
N VAL A 504 1.70 14.11 -3.35
CA VAL A 504 2.77 14.91 -3.96
C VAL A 504 2.35 15.67 -5.23
N PHE A 505 1.31 15.21 -5.91
CA PHE A 505 0.74 15.89 -7.09
C PHE A 505 -0.38 16.87 -6.74
N LEU A 506 -1.11 16.61 -5.64
CA LEU A 506 -2.44 17.19 -5.41
C LEU A 506 -2.57 17.98 -4.10
N TYR A 507 -1.52 18.03 -3.27
CA TYR A 507 -1.60 18.74 -1.99
C TYR A 507 -1.74 20.25 -2.17
N HIS A 508 -2.46 20.87 -1.24
CA HIS A 508 -2.53 22.32 -1.14
C HIS A 508 -1.29 22.85 -0.40
N PRO A 509 -0.59 23.89 -0.92
CA PRO A 509 0.66 24.38 -0.33
C PRO A 509 0.59 24.75 1.15
N LEU A 510 -0.55 25.31 1.62
CA LEU A 510 -0.76 25.68 3.02
C LEU A 510 -1.23 24.52 3.92
N TYR A 511 -1.71 23.42 3.32
CA TYR A 511 -2.24 22.25 4.03
C TYR A 511 -1.50 20.99 3.55
N GLN A 512 -0.20 20.97 3.81
CA GLN A 512 0.67 19.86 3.42
C GLN A 512 0.36 18.64 4.30
N PRO A 513 0.07 17.46 3.71
CA PRO A 513 -0.01 16.21 4.45
C PRO A 513 1.34 15.79 5.03
N LEU A 514 1.29 14.91 6.02
CA LEU A 514 2.46 14.43 6.73
C LEU A 514 3.53 13.82 5.82
N GLY A 515 3.14 13.04 4.81
CA GLY A 515 4.07 12.46 3.84
C GLY A 515 4.91 13.51 3.10
N ILE A 516 4.31 14.66 2.77
CA ILE A 516 5.02 15.79 2.15
C ILE A 516 6.01 16.43 3.14
N ALA A 517 5.57 16.66 4.38
CA ALA A 517 6.43 17.24 5.41
C ALA A 517 7.65 16.33 5.70
N ILE A 518 7.46 15.03 5.79
CA ILE A 518 8.55 14.04 5.96
C ILE A 518 9.52 14.11 4.78
N LYS A 519 9.03 14.16 3.53
CA LYS A 519 9.90 14.26 2.35
C LYS A 519 10.72 15.53 2.35
N VAL A 520 10.11 16.67 2.66
CA VAL A 520 10.83 17.95 2.77
C VAL A 520 11.92 17.88 3.84
N SER A 521 11.64 17.22 4.96
CA SER A 521 12.63 17.01 6.04
C SER A 521 13.78 16.10 5.61
N THR A 522 13.56 15.11 4.74
CA THR A 522 14.63 14.25 4.21
C THR A 522 15.53 14.97 3.21
N GLU A 523 15.01 15.95 2.47
CA GLU A 523 15.78 16.77 1.53
C GLU A 523 16.56 17.89 2.25
N GLY A 524 15.97 18.42 3.34
CA GLY A 524 16.55 19.48 4.16
C GLY A 524 17.45 18.99 5.29
N GLN A 525 18.21 17.93 5.10
CA GLN A 525 19.07 17.29 6.14
C GLN A 525 20.04 18.22 6.86
N ASN A 526 20.15 19.47 6.44
CA ASN A 526 20.95 20.51 7.11
C ASN A 526 20.22 21.18 8.29
N ASN A 527 18.93 20.96 8.47
CA ASN A 527 18.16 21.47 9.62
C ASN A 527 18.07 20.38 10.69
N LEU A 528 18.86 20.54 11.74
CA LEU A 528 18.96 19.66 12.91
C LEU A 528 17.58 19.29 13.47
N ASP A 529 16.73 20.29 13.66
CA ASP A 529 15.41 20.11 14.28
C ASP A 529 14.42 19.32 13.42
N SER A 530 14.56 19.37 12.09
CA SER A 530 13.62 18.67 11.17
C SER A 530 13.70 17.15 11.26
N MET A 531 14.86 16.61 11.60
CA MET A 531 15.07 15.17 11.75
C MET A 531 14.34 14.62 12.99
N SER A 532 14.53 15.24 14.15
CA SER A 532 13.87 14.82 15.40
C SER A 532 12.35 14.97 15.32
N ILE A 533 11.86 16.06 14.71
CA ILE A 533 10.44 16.26 14.43
C ILE A 533 9.88 15.11 13.56
N THR A 534 10.62 14.68 12.56
CA THR A 534 10.20 13.55 11.69
C THR A 534 10.12 12.25 12.46
N PHE A 535 11.02 11.98 13.39
CA PHE A 535 10.93 10.81 14.26
C PHE A 535 9.69 10.86 15.15
N VAL A 536 9.38 12.00 15.74
CA VAL A 536 8.14 12.17 16.52
C VAL A 536 6.90 11.94 15.66
N TYR A 537 6.83 12.51 14.47
CA TYR A 537 5.73 12.26 13.53
C TYR A 537 5.58 10.78 13.24
N THR A 538 6.69 10.08 12.99
CA THR A 538 6.68 8.64 12.70
C THR A 538 6.16 7.84 13.88
N VAL A 539 6.57 8.16 15.12
CA VAL A 539 6.07 7.48 16.33
C VAL A 539 4.58 7.74 16.54
N LEU A 540 4.12 8.99 16.42
CA LEU A 540 2.71 9.33 16.54
C LEU A 540 1.87 8.60 15.47
N LEU A 541 2.39 8.51 14.25
CA LEU A 541 1.74 7.79 13.16
C LEU A 541 1.64 6.29 13.46
N MET A 542 2.74 5.66 13.92
CA MET A 542 2.75 4.26 14.34
C MET A 542 1.74 3.99 15.47
N LEU A 543 1.63 4.89 16.44
CA LEU A 543 0.67 4.76 17.54
C LEU A 543 -0.78 4.80 17.03
N ILE A 544 -1.11 5.74 16.15
CA ILE A 544 -2.48 5.86 15.59
C ILE A 544 -2.80 4.65 14.70
N MET A 545 -1.88 4.26 13.81
CA MET A 545 -2.09 3.08 12.97
C MET A 545 -2.22 1.80 13.79
N GLY A 546 -1.36 1.62 14.78
CA GLY A 546 -1.42 0.49 15.71
C GLY A 546 -2.73 0.46 16.50
N PHE A 547 -3.20 1.61 16.97
CA PHE A 547 -4.47 1.74 17.67
C PHE A 547 -5.67 1.43 16.76
N ALA A 548 -5.69 1.96 15.53
CA ALA A 548 -6.73 1.67 14.55
C ALA A 548 -6.79 0.17 14.22
N MET A 549 -5.64 -0.48 14.04
CA MET A 549 -5.56 -1.93 13.82
C MET A 549 -6.02 -2.73 15.04
N TYR A 550 -5.68 -2.28 16.26
CA TYR A 550 -6.15 -2.91 17.48
C TYR A 550 -7.68 -2.84 17.63
N LEU A 551 -8.30 -1.72 17.29
CA LEU A 551 -9.77 -1.58 17.31
C LEU A 551 -10.46 -2.56 16.35
N VAL A 552 -9.85 -2.81 15.18
CA VAL A 552 -10.41 -3.72 14.15
C VAL A 552 -10.20 -5.19 14.51
N TYR A 553 -8.97 -5.56 14.88
CA TYR A 553 -8.58 -6.96 15.04
C TYR A 553 -8.49 -7.42 16.48
N GLY A 554 -8.33 -6.50 17.44
CA GLY A 554 -8.16 -6.82 18.86
C GLY A 554 -9.43 -7.38 19.49
N ARG A 555 -10.60 -6.86 19.13
CA ARG A 555 -11.90 -7.31 19.68
C ARG A 555 -12.35 -8.68 19.19
N GLY A 556 -11.95 -9.08 17.98
CA GLY A 556 -12.33 -10.39 17.40
C GLY A 556 -11.64 -11.60 18.06
N ARG A 557 -10.45 -11.42 18.64
CA ARG A 557 -9.71 -12.51 19.33
C ARG A 557 -10.22 -12.83 20.73
N VAL A 558 -10.94 -11.93 21.37
CA VAL A 558 -11.48 -12.15 22.72
C VAL A 558 -12.74 -13.01 22.69
N SER A 559 -13.55 -12.98 21.60
CA SER A 559 -14.76 -13.79 21.50
C SER A 559 -14.51 -15.23 21.03
N GLY A 560 -13.42 -15.51 20.30
CA GLY A 560 -13.07 -16.86 19.80
C GLY A 560 -12.36 -17.79 20.80
N ARG A 561 -12.08 -17.32 22.03
CA ARG A 561 -11.46 -18.13 23.10
C ARG A 561 -12.46 -18.67 24.13
N ARG A 562 -13.76 -18.48 23.92
CA ARG A 562 -14.84 -18.96 24.82
C ARG A 562 -15.72 -20.04 24.21
N SER A 563 -15.26 -20.76 23.18
CA SER A 563 -15.96 -21.96 22.68
C SER A 563 -14.98 -23.12 22.53
#